data_c8ddc4e5f5b8e3307f42c61be6074c8b
#
_entry.id   c8ddc4e5f5b8e3307f42c61be6074c8b
#
_cell.length_a   1.000
_cell.length_b   1.000
_cell.length_c   1.000
_cell.angle_alpha   90.00
_cell.angle_beta   90.00
_cell.angle_gamma   90.00
#
_symmetry.space_group_name_H-M   'P 1'
#
loop_
_entity.id
_entity.type
_entity.pdbx_description
1 polymer ?
#
loop_
_entity_poly.entity_id
_entity_poly.type
_entity_poly.pdbx_seq_one_letter_code
_entity_poly.pdbx_strand_id
1 'polypeptide(L)'
;QYYAAKAYSRQADKGDQYQGLKEIIFIAIADCILFPNKSEYKSDHVMLDKDSYEHDLKDFYFTFIELPKFPKTKEDQLESIVEKWIYYFKYADETREEELEKIIGSDVIIKKAYEELNRFNWSEKEFIAYEQEIKRIRDERAVLEQKLDDAKKEGKIEVAKTMLANNVDVTTIVKFTGLSMSEIKELQN
;
A
#
# COMPACT_ATOMS: atom_id res chain seq x y z
N GLN A 1 6.44 -7.24 9.29
CA GLN A 1 7.26 -8.07 10.20
C GLN A 1 6.46 -8.59 11.40
N TYR A 2 5.69 -7.75 12.12
CA TYR A 2 4.92 -8.16 13.31
C TYR A 2 4.02 -9.37 13.07
N TYR A 3 3.21 -9.38 12.02
CA TYR A 3 2.28 -10.47 11.72
C TYR A 3 3.00 -11.78 11.36
N ALA A 4 4.12 -11.69 10.64
CA ALA A 4 4.94 -12.85 10.31
C ALA A 4 5.57 -13.47 11.57
N ALA A 5 6.16 -12.64 12.44
CA ALA A 5 6.70 -13.09 13.71
C ALA A 5 5.64 -13.71 14.62
N LYS A 6 4.43 -13.12 14.66
CA LYS A 6 3.30 -13.67 15.41
C LYS A 6 2.82 -15.01 14.85
N ALA A 7 2.79 -15.19 13.53
CA ALA A 7 2.44 -16.47 12.89
C ALA A 7 3.51 -17.53 13.18
N TYR A 8 4.79 -17.16 13.15
CA TYR A 8 5.90 -18.07 13.46
C TYR A 8 5.84 -18.53 14.92
N SER A 9 5.70 -17.60 15.87
CA SER A 9 5.66 -17.92 17.30
C SER A 9 4.46 -18.76 17.73
N ARG A 10 3.36 -18.74 16.97
CA ARG A 10 2.16 -19.55 17.24
C ARG A 10 2.29 -21.02 16.84
N GLN A 11 3.35 -21.39 16.14
CA GLN A 11 3.59 -22.77 15.75
C GLN A 11 4.14 -23.61 16.91
N ALA A 12 4.68 -23.00 17.96
CA ALA A 12 5.24 -23.69 19.12
C ALA A 12 4.45 -23.40 20.38
N ASP A 13 4.08 -24.43 21.12
CA ASP A 13 3.57 -24.34 22.47
C ASP A 13 4.72 -24.37 23.49
N LYS A 14 4.41 -24.03 24.75
CA LYS A 14 5.39 -24.00 25.82
C LYS A 14 5.95 -25.40 26.09
N GLY A 15 7.22 -25.59 25.76
CA GLY A 15 7.93 -26.87 25.95
C GLY A 15 8.17 -27.67 24.68
N ASP A 16 7.68 -27.18 23.52
CA ASP A 16 7.92 -27.80 22.23
C ASP A 16 9.35 -27.62 21.73
N GLN A 17 9.81 -28.54 20.88
CA GLN A 17 11.09 -28.42 20.21
C GLN A 17 10.95 -27.50 18.98
N TYR A 18 11.80 -26.47 18.88
CA TYR A 18 11.79 -25.51 17.78
C TYR A 18 12.19 -26.09 16.41
N GLN A 19 12.69 -27.34 16.37
CA GLN A 19 13.14 -28.01 15.14
C GLN A 19 12.01 -28.31 14.14
N GLY A 20 10.74 -28.30 14.59
CA GLY A 20 9.55 -28.56 13.76
C GLY A 20 8.89 -27.30 13.19
N LEU A 21 9.42 -26.12 13.45
CA LEU A 21 8.84 -24.88 12.95
C LEU A 21 8.95 -24.80 11.42
N LYS A 22 7.87 -24.36 10.79
CA LYS A 22 7.79 -24.17 9.34
C LYS A 22 8.07 -22.73 8.99
N GLU A 23 8.64 -22.53 7.82
CA GLU A 23 8.84 -21.20 7.23
C GLU A 23 7.53 -20.42 7.13
N ILE A 24 7.65 -19.11 7.23
CA ILE A 24 6.55 -18.16 7.04
C ILE A 24 6.75 -17.42 5.72
N ILE A 25 5.83 -17.65 4.80
CA ILE A 25 5.72 -16.87 3.57
C ILE A 25 4.66 -15.79 3.82
N PHE A 26 5.10 -14.56 4.00
CA PHE A 26 4.22 -13.42 4.23
C PHE A 26 3.99 -12.68 2.91
N ILE A 27 2.74 -12.65 2.44
CA ILE A 27 2.35 -11.92 1.24
C ILE A 27 1.48 -10.74 1.68
N ALA A 28 1.90 -9.53 1.34
CA ALA A 28 1.14 -8.31 1.56
C ALA A 28 0.70 -7.72 0.23
N ILE A 29 -0.60 -7.57 0.04
CA ILE A 29 -1.20 -6.85 -1.09
C ILE A 29 -1.67 -5.51 -0.54
N ALA A 30 -1.12 -4.41 -1.06
CA ALA A 30 -1.35 -3.07 -0.55
C ALA A 30 -1.91 -2.15 -1.63
N ASP A 31 -2.98 -1.46 -1.30
CA ASP A 31 -3.54 -0.37 -2.11
C ASP A 31 -2.88 0.99 -1.76
N CYS A 32 -1.59 0.94 -1.48
CA CYS A 32 -0.77 2.12 -1.22
C CYS A 32 0.69 1.85 -1.58
N ILE A 33 1.48 2.92 -1.75
CA ILE A 33 2.91 2.83 -2.01
C ILE A 33 3.65 2.66 -0.68
N LEU A 34 4.26 1.48 -0.49
CA LEU A 34 5.05 1.13 0.69
C LEU A 34 6.55 1.48 0.50
N PHE A 35 7.07 1.29 -0.73
CA PHE A 35 8.47 1.49 -1.07
C PHE A 35 8.62 2.54 -2.18
N PRO A 36 8.60 3.85 -1.87
CA PRO A 36 8.57 4.91 -2.88
C PRO A 36 9.80 4.92 -3.81
N ASN A 37 10.91 4.36 -3.36
CA ASN A 37 12.17 4.30 -4.12
C ASN A 37 12.27 3.08 -5.06
N LYS A 38 11.25 2.21 -5.09
CA LYS A 38 11.16 1.06 -5.99
C LYS A 38 10.09 1.33 -7.04
N SER A 39 10.41 1.07 -8.31
CA SER A 39 9.49 1.20 -9.45
C SER A 39 8.59 -0.02 -9.61
N GLU A 40 9.07 -1.18 -9.22
CA GLU A 40 8.41 -2.47 -9.38
C GLU A 40 7.18 -2.58 -8.47
N TYR A 41 6.10 -3.12 -9.00
CA TYR A 41 4.87 -3.38 -8.25
C TYR A 41 4.99 -4.57 -7.29
N LYS A 42 5.94 -5.49 -7.54
CA LYS A 42 6.23 -6.66 -6.70
C LYS A 42 7.67 -6.58 -6.19
N SER A 43 7.86 -6.83 -4.93
CA SER A 43 9.19 -6.97 -4.33
C SER A 43 9.23 -8.12 -3.34
N ASP A 44 10.28 -8.93 -3.46
CA ASP A 44 10.55 -10.06 -2.58
C ASP A 44 11.72 -9.71 -1.66
N HIS A 45 11.58 -10.05 -0.38
CA HIS A 45 12.55 -9.72 0.66
C HIS A 45 12.85 -10.96 1.48
N VAL A 46 14.13 -11.16 1.76
CA VAL A 46 14.65 -12.25 2.60
C VAL A 46 15.69 -11.69 3.57
N MET A 47 16.02 -12.45 4.59
CA MET A 47 17.10 -12.11 5.51
C MET A 47 18.42 -12.66 4.96
N LEU A 48 19.43 -11.79 4.86
CA LEU A 48 20.77 -12.15 4.39
C LEU A 48 21.79 -11.85 5.47
N ASP A 49 22.86 -12.64 5.51
CA ASP A 49 24.07 -12.25 6.22
C ASP A 49 24.61 -10.95 5.66
N LYS A 50 25.02 -10.04 6.54
CA LYS A 50 25.43 -8.69 6.15
C LYS A 50 26.72 -8.64 5.33
N ASP A 51 27.62 -9.57 5.60
CA ASP A 51 28.96 -9.53 5.02
C ASP A 51 29.10 -10.50 3.84
N SER A 52 28.52 -11.72 3.95
CA SER A 52 28.57 -12.73 2.89
C SER A 52 27.41 -12.66 1.90
N TYR A 53 26.30 -11.98 2.26
CA TYR A 53 25.02 -11.96 1.52
C TYR A 53 24.38 -13.35 1.36
N GLU A 54 24.76 -14.32 2.17
CA GLU A 54 24.18 -15.66 2.17
C GLU A 54 22.83 -15.66 2.89
N HIS A 55 21.89 -16.48 2.38
CA HIS A 55 20.55 -16.65 2.93
C HIS A 55 20.52 -17.86 3.88
N ASP A 56 21.04 -17.69 5.09
CA ASP A 56 21.12 -18.77 6.10
C ASP A 56 19.83 -18.90 6.90
N LEU A 57 19.19 -17.76 7.22
CA LEU A 57 17.94 -17.71 7.98
C LEU A 57 16.73 -17.79 7.04
N LYS A 58 16.32 -19.02 6.71
CA LYS A 58 15.35 -19.34 5.66
C LYS A 58 13.88 -19.35 6.11
N ASP A 59 13.61 -19.04 7.38
CA ASP A 59 12.28 -19.20 7.95
C ASP A 59 11.31 -18.07 7.58
N PHE A 60 11.79 -16.97 7.00
CA PHE A 60 10.96 -15.83 6.64
C PHE A 60 11.17 -15.36 5.21
N TYR A 61 10.06 -15.32 4.48
CA TYR A 61 9.95 -14.73 3.14
C TYR A 61 8.88 -13.65 3.17
N PHE A 62 9.15 -12.48 2.61
CA PHE A 62 8.20 -11.39 2.52
C PHE A 62 8.03 -10.98 1.07
N THR A 63 6.81 -11.10 0.56
CA THR A 63 6.43 -10.58 -0.76
C THR A 63 5.48 -9.42 -0.55
N PHE A 64 5.81 -8.29 -1.15
CA PHE A 64 4.95 -7.11 -1.18
C PHE A 64 4.48 -6.86 -2.60
N ILE A 65 3.17 -6.61 -2.74
CA ILE A 65 2.52 -6.25 -3.99
C ILE A 65 1.83 -4.91 -3.76
N GLU A 66 2.28 -3.88 -4.50
CA GLU A 66 1.79 -2.52 -4.40
C GLU A 66 0.89 -2.22 -5.59
N LEU A 67 -0.42 -2.36 -5.42
CA LEU A 67 -1.43 -2.22 -6.49
C LEU A 67 -1.32 -0.91 -7.28
N PRO A 68 -1.03 0.27 -6.65
CA PRO A 68 -0.89 1.52 -7.39
C PRO A 68 0.23 1.52 -8.43
N LYS A 69 1.26 0.69 -8.25
CA LYS A 69 2.40 0.58 -9.18
C LYS A 69 2.15 -0.40 -10.33
N PHE A 70 1.09 -1.21 -10.26
CA PHE A 70 0.80 -2.18 -11.32
C PHE A 70 0.34 -1.45 -12.60
N PRO A 71 1.11 -1.58 -13.71
CA PRO A 71 0.90 -0.71 -14.88
C PRO A 71 -0.16 -1.21 -15.85
N LYS A 72 -0.54 -2.51 -15.77
CA LYS A 72 -1.45 -3.13 -16.73
C LYS A 72 -2.89 -2.79 -16.39
N THR A 73 -3.61 -2.25 -17.37
CA THR A 73 -5.00 -1.79 -17.23
C THR A 73 -5.98 -2.57 -18.12
N LYS A 74 -5.47 -3.52 -18.90
CA LYS A 74 -6.27 -4.35 -19.81
C LYS A 74 -5.95 -5.82 -19.63
N GLU A 75 -6.95 -6.64 -19.75
CA GLU A 75 -6.89 -8.09 -19.56
C GLU A 75 -5.97 -8.81 -20.58
N ASP A 76 -5.87 -8.30 -21.82
CA ASP A 76 -5.01 -8.85 -22.87
C ASP A 76 -3.50 -8.66 -22.64
N GLN A 77 -3.14 -7.80 -21.67
CA GLN A 77 -1.75 -7.53 -21.30
C GLN A 77 -1.21 -8.48 -20.22
N LEU A 78 -2.07 -9.31 -19.63
CA LEU A 78 -1.70 -10.17 -18.49
C LEU A 78 -0.99 -11.43 -18.97
N GLU A 79 0.28 -11.55 -18.62
CA GLU A 79 1.16 -12.63 -19.08
C GLU A 79 1.32 -13.77 -18.06
N SER A 80 1.11 -13.47 -16.78
CA SER A 80 1.31 -14.44 -15.70
C SER A 80 0.10 -14.58 -14.79
N ILE A 81 0.03 -15.72 -14.08
CA ILE A 81 -0.99 -15.96 -13.06
C ILE A 81 -0.93 -14.90 -11.93
N VAL A 82 0.27 -14.44 -11.58
CA VAL A 82 0.46 -13.39 -10.56
C VAL A 82 -0.16 -12.08 -11.02
N GLU A 83 0.04 -11.70 -12.29
CA GLU A 83 -0.55 -10.49 -12.86
C GLU A 83 -2.08 -10.56 -12.94
N LYS A 84 -2.62 -11.73 -13.25
CA LYS A 84 -4.07 -11.97 -13.23
C LYS A 84 -4.66 -11.77 -11.83
N TRP A 85 -3.99 -12.27 -10.79
CA TRP A 85 -4.38 -12.04 -9.41
C TRP A 85 -4.27 -10.57 -8.99
N ILE A 86 -3.20 -9.88 -9.39
CA ILE A 86 -3.01 -8.46 -9.11
C ILE A 86 -4.10 -7.63 -9.80
N TYR A 87 -4.40 -7.94 -11.06
CA TYR A 87 -5.47 -7.30 -11.81
C TYR A 87 -6.83 -7.51 -11.12
N TYR A 88 -7.10 -8.75 -10.68
CA TYR A 88 -8.29 -9.08 -9.92
C TYR A 88 -8.41 -8.19 -8.67
N PHE A 89 -7.37 -8.14 -7.81
CA PHE A 89 -7.40 -7.34 -6.60
C PHE A 89 -7.53 -5.83 -6.84
N LYS A 90 -7.05 -5.36 -7.99
CA LYS A 90 -7.08 -3.93 -8.33
C LYS A 90 -8.38 -3.49 -8.97
N TYR A 91 -9.01 -4.35 -9.78
CA TYR A 91 -10.12 -3.99 -10.66
C TYR A 91 -11.36 -4.87 -10.50
N ALA A 92 -11.44 -5.76 -9.50
CA ALA A 92 -12.55 -6.70 -9.35
C ALA A 92 -13.92 -6.01 -9.31
N ASP A 93 -14.01 -4.86 -8.65
CA ASP A 93 -15.25 -4.10 -8.51
C ASP A 93 -15.69 -3.39 -9.81
N GLU A 94 -14.76 -3.21 -10.74
CA GLU A 94 -14.99 -2.48 -12.00
C GLU A 94 -15.10 -3.42 -13.21
N THR A 95 -14.71 -4.69 -13.06
CA THR A 95 -14.58 -5.64 -14.14
C THR A 95 -15.92 -6.31 -14.44
N ARG A 96 -16.38 -6.24 -15.71
CA ARG A 96 -17.62 -6.89 -16.15
C ARG A 96 -17.43 -8.40 -16.25
N GLU A 97 -18.53 -9.14 -16.10
CA GLU A 97 -18.53 -10.61 -16.15
C GLU A 97 -17.91 -11.18 -17.45
N GLU A 98 -18.16 -10.52 -18.59
CA GLU A 98 -17.60 -10.89 -19.91
C GLU A 98 -16.07 -10.68 -19.99
N GLU A 99 -15.55 -9.65 -19.32
CA GLU A 99 -14.12 -9.36 -19.24
C GLU A 99 -13.43 -10.34 -18.26
N LEU A 100 -14.13 -10.73 -17.20
CA LEU A 100 -13.68 -11.74 -16.25
C LEU A 100 -13.42 -13.09 -16.93
N GLU A 101 -14.28 -13.51 -17.84
CA GLU A 101 -14.11 -14.76 -18.58
C GLU A 101 -12.81 -14.75 -19.41
N LYS A 102 -12.42 -13.61 -19.96
CA LYS A 102 -11.16 -13.46 -20.70
C LYS A 102 -9.94 -13.51 -19.79
N ILE A 103 -10.02 -12.88 -18.60
CA ILE A 103 -8.95 -12.90 -17.58
C ILE A 103 -8.77 -14.28 -17.02
N ILE A 104 -9.86 -14.93 -16.65
CA ILE A 104 -9.89 -16.26 -16.09
C ILE A 104 -9.32 -17.26 -17.10
N GLY A 105 -9.73 -17.15 -18.37
CA GLY A 105 -9.30 -18.06 -19.42
C GLY A 105 -9.50 -19.51 -19.00
N SER A 106 -8.42 -20.31 -19.03
CA SER A 106 -8.39 -21.69 -18.57
C SER A 106 -8.01 -21.86 -17.09
N ASP A 107 -7.86 -20.77 -16.32
CA ASP A 107 -7.41 -20.85 -14.93
C ASP A 107 -8.56 -21.14 -13.98
N VAL A 108 -8.68 -22.41 -13.62
CA VAL A 108 -9.74 -22.93 -12.74
C VAL A 108 -9.70 -22.29 -11.34
N ILE A 109 -8.52 -21.87 -10.85
CA ILE A 109 -8.36 -21.34 -9.50
C ILE A 109 -8.91 -19.92 -9.42
N ILE A 110 -8.58 -19.06 -10.40
CA ILE A 110 -9.12 -17.70 -10.48
C ILE A 110 -10.63 -17.75 -10.70
N LYS A 111 -11.11 -18.65 -11.59
CA LYS A 111 -12.54 -18.86 -11.79
C LYS A 111 -13.25 -19.18 -10.48
N LYS A 112 -12.71 -20.11 -9.70
CA LYS A 112 -13.27 -20.48 -8.41
C LYS A 112 -13.26 -19.31 -7.41
N ALA A 113 -12.23 -18.48 -7.41
CA ALA A 113 -12.18 -17.30 -6.55
C ALA A 113 -13.28 -16.29 -6.89
N TYR A 114 -13.54 -16.06 -8.17
CA TYR A 114 -14.66 -15.23 -8.61
C TYR A 114 -16.02 -15.84 -8.29
N GLU A 115 -16.19 -17.14 -8.49
CA GLU A 115 -17.43 -17.86 -8.12
C GLU A 115 -17.70 -17.76 -6.62
N GLU A 116 -16.68 -17.90 -5.79
CA GLU A 116 -16.80 -17.76 -4.33
C GLU A 116 -17.10 -16.30 -3.92
N LEU A 117 -16.51 -15.31 -4.59
CA LEU A 117 -16.82 -13.89 -4.37
C LEU A 117 -18.30 -13.59 -4.70
N ASN A 118 -18.80 -14.10 -5.83
CA ASN A 118 -20.19 -13.95 -6.24
C ASN A 118 -21.17 -14.74 -5.35
N ARG A 119 -20.70 -15.81 -4.69
CA ARG A 119 -21.47 -16.60 -3.71
C ARG A 119 -21.51 -15.99 -2.32
N PHE A 120 -20.66 -14.99 -2.05
CA PHE A 120 -20.72 -14.23 -0.82
C PHE A 120 -22.00 -13.37 -0.82
N ASN A 121 -23.15 -14.04 -0.66
CA ASN A 121 -24.42 -13.39 -0.35
C ASN A 121 -24.30 -12.79 1.05
N TRP A 122 -23.70 -11.62 1.11
CA TRP A 122 -23.70 -10.82 2.33
C TRP A 122 -25.16 -10.55 2.69
N SER A 123 -25.53 -10.81 3.92
CA SER A 123 -26.80 -10.33 4.40
C SER A 123 -26.78 -8.79 4.29
N GLU A 124 -27.93 -8.17 4.02
CA GLU A 124 -28.07 -6.72 3.94
C GLU A 124 -27.39 -6.00 5.13
N LYS A 125 -27.47 -6.61 6.31
CA LYS A 125 -26.86 -6.08 7.54
C LYS A 125 -25.32 -6.11 7.50
N GLU A 126 -24.72 -7.17 6.96
CA GLU A 126 -23.26 -7.31 6.81
C GLU A 126 -22.74 -6.36 5.73
N PHE A 127 -23.47 -6.21 4.63
CA PHE A 127 -23.14 -5.27 3.57
C PHE A 127 -23.16 -3.82 4.09
N ILE A 128 -24.19 -3.42 4.82
CA ILE A 128 -24.30 -2.09 5.43
C ILE A 128 -23.15 -1.86 6.43
N ALA A 129 -22.81 -2.85 7.26
CA ALA A 129 -21.71 -2.72 8.22
C ALA A 129 -20.36 -2.54 7.51
N TYR A 130 -20.12 -3.26 6.41
CA TYR A 130 -18.94 -3.12 5.59
C TYR A 130 -18.85 -1.74 4.92
N GLU A 131 -19.95 -1.27 4.31
CA GLU A 131 -19.97 0.07 3.69
C GLU A 131 -19.69 1.18 4.72
N GLN A 132 -20.24 1.06 5.92
CA GLN A 132 -19.99 2.02 7.01
C GLN A 132 -18.50 2.01 7.41
N GLU A 133 -17.88 0.84 7.50
CA GLU A 133 -16.47 0.72 7.84
C GLU A 133 -15.55 1.28 6.74
N ILE A 134 -15.84 0.99 5.48
CA ILE A 134 -15.12 1.57 4.33
C ILE A 134 -15.25 3.09 4.30
N LYS A 135 -16.46 3.60 4.55
CA LYS A 135 -16.69 5.05 4.65
C LYS A 135 -15.86 5.65 5.78
N ARG A 136 -15.86 5.04 6.97
CA ARG A 136 -15.07 5.50 8.12
C ARG A 136 -13.57 5.57 7.79
N ILE A 137 -13.03 4.54 7.15
CA ILE A 137 -11.61 4.49 6.74
C ILE A 137 -11.28 5.60 5.73
N ARG A 138 -12.17 5.85 4.76
CA ARG A 138 -11.99 6.93 3.77
C ARG A 138 -12.02 8.30 4.44
N ASP A 139 -12.96 8.52 5.35
CA ASP A 139 -13.10 9.78 6.08
C ASP A 139 -11.88 10.04 6.98
N GLU A 140 -11.39 9.02 7.70
CA GLU A 140 -10.17 9.11 8.50
C GLU A 140 -8.94 9.43 7.66
N ARG A 141 -8.81 8.81 6.48
CA ARG A 141 -7.73 9.07 5.53
C ARG A 141 -7.77 10.51 5.01
N ALA A 142 -8.94 10.99 4.61
CA ALA A 142 -9.13 12.37 4.14
C ALA A 142 -8.75 13.39 5.22
N VAL A 143 -9.16 13.16 6.47
CA VAL A 143 -8.77 14.00 7.62
C VAL A 143 -7.27 13.98 7.86
N LEU A 144 -6.62 12.82 7.73
CA LEU A 144 -5.18 12.70 7.90
C LEU A 144 -4.41 13.41 6.79
N GLU A 145 -4.85 13.27 5.54
CA GLU A 145 -4.28 13.99 4.38
C GLU A 145 -4.39 15.50 4.56
N GLN A 146 -5.57 15.99 4.98
CA GLN A 146 -5.78 17.41 5.28
C GLN A 146 -4.83 17.92 6.38
N LYS A 147 -4.72 17.21 7.49
CA LYS A 147 -3.80 17.56 8.58
C LYS A 147 -2.34 17.59 8.14
N LEU A 148 -1.94 16.67 7.24
CA LEU A 148 -0.59 16.63 6.70
C LEU A 148 -0.31 17.84 5.80
N ASP A 149 -1.27 18.25 4.99
CA ASP A 149 -1.13 19.41 4.11
C ASP A 149 -1.14 20.72 4.92
N ASP A 150 -1.98 20.82 5.94
CA ASP A 150 -1.99 21.96 6.87
C ASP A 150 -0.64 22.07 7.60
N ALA A 151 -0.10 20.97 8.14
CA ALA A 151 1.21 20.97 8.81
C ALA A 151 2.35 21.34 7.84
N LYS A 152 2.32 20.88 6.60
CA LYS A 152 3.28 21.28 5.56
C LYS A 152 3.20 22.79 5.26
N LYS A 153 1.99 23.32 5.20
CA LYS A 153 1.76 24.74 4.96
C LYS A 153 2.24 25.57 6.14
N GLU A 154 1.93 25.17 7.37
CA GLU A 154 2.45 25.82 8.57
C GLU A 154 3.98 25.84 8.63
N GLY A 155 4.64 24.72 8.34
CA GLY A 155 6.09 24.64 8.26
C GLY A 155 6.70 25.60 7.22
N LYS A 156 6.08 25.73 6.04
CA LYS A 156 6.49 26.70 5.01
C LYS A 156 6.34 28.14 5.49
N ILE A 157 5.27 28.46 6.20
CA ILE A 157 5.00 29.77 6.77
C ILE A 157 6.05 30.10 7.84
N GLU A 158 6.42 29.17 8.70
CA GLU A 158 7.43 29.34 9.74
C GLU A 158 8.82 29.63 9.14
N VAL A 159 9.19 28.87 8.10
CA VAL A 159 10.42 29.12 7.32
C VAL A 159 10.39 30.51 6.68
N ALA A 160 9.26 30.89 6.03
CA ALA A 160 9.12 32.20 5.41
C ALA A 160 9.25 33.34 6.43
N LYS A 161 8.65 33.23 7.62
CA LYS A 161 8.78 34.20 8.71
C LYS A 161 10.25 34.34 9.17
N THR A 162 10.93 33.22 9.32
CA THR A 162 12.35 33.21 9.70
C THR A 162 13.22 33.90 8.64
N MET A 163 12.96 33.66 7.35
CA MET A 163 13.69 34.30 6.25
C MET A 163 13.40 35.82 6.19
N LEU A 164 12.14 36.20 6.40
CA LEU A 164 11.77 37.64 6.48
C LEU A 164 12.50 38.36 7.63
N ALA A 165 12.56 37.76 8.81
CA ALA A 165 13.26 38.29 9.97
C ALA A 165 14.78 38.47 9.72
N ASN A 166 15.35 37.66 8.81
CA ASN A 166 16.74 37.77 8.37
C ASN A 166 16.94 38.66 7.12
N ASN A 167 15.94 39.46 6.75
CA ASN A 167 15.97 40.39 5.61
C ASN A 167 16.23 39.70 4.24
N VAL A 168 15.79 38.47 4.07
CA VAL A 168 15.83 37.78 2.77
C VAL A 168 14.75 38.39 1.85
N ASP A 169 15.09 38.61 0.58
CA ASP A 169 14.15 39.20 -0.37
C ASP A 169 12.96 38.27 -0.66
N VAL A 170 11.79 38.87 -0.94
CA VAL A 170 10.52 38.16 -1.14
C VAL A 170 10.58 37.16 -2.29
N THR A 171 11.29 37.48 -3.38
CA THR A 171 11.39 36.58 -4.54
C THR A 171 12.16 35.30 -4.22
N THR A 172 13.18 35.41 -3.40
CA THR A 172 13.95 34.29 -2.87
C THR A 172 13.08 33.44 -1.95
N ILE A 173 12.30 34.06 -1.05
CA ILE A 173 11.39 33.32 -0.15
C ILE A 173 10.33 32.52 -0.93
N VAL A 174 9.71 33.14 -1.96
CA VAL A 174 8.79 32.45 -2.88
C VAL A 174 9.43 31.19 -3.47
N LYS A 175 10.66 31.32 -3.95
CA LYS A 175 11.40 30.24 -4.61
C LYS A 175 11.69 29.07 -3.67
N PHE A 176 12.04 29.33 -2.41
CA PHE A 176 12.42 28.28 -1.46
C PHE A 176 11.22 27.67 -0.74
N THR A 177 10.19 28.44 -0.44
CA THR A 177 9.01 27.94 0.30
C THR A 177 7.90 27.42 -0.60
N GLY A 178 7.83 27.93 -1.85
CA GLY A 178 6.73 27.69 -2.78
C GLY A 178 5.41 28.36 -2.36
N LEU A 179 5.47 29.30 -1.38
CA LEU A 179 4.34 30.19 -1.05
C LEU A 179 4.18 31.25 -2.13
N SER A 180 2.97 31.72 -2.34
CA SER A 180 2.69 32.81 -3.26
C SER A 180 3.22 34.16 -2.72
N MET A 181 3.47 35.11 -3.62
CA MET A 181 3.92 36.44 -3.23
C MET A 181 2.90 37.18 -2.35
N SER A 182 1.61 36.92 -2.53
CA SER A 182 0.53 37.45 -1.69
C SER A 182 0.59 36.92 -0.26
N GLU A 183 0.77 35.60 -0.10
CA GLU A 183 0.90 34.97 1.22
C GLU A 183 2.11 35.52 1.99
N ILE A 184 3.25 35.71 1.30
CA ILE A 184 4.45 36.26 1.97
C ILE A 184 4.26 37.73 2.36
N LYS A 185 3.57 38.54 1.55
CA LYS A 185 3.25 39.92 1.91
C LYS A 185 2.32 40.05 3.11
N GLU A 186 1.36 39.10 3.26
CA GLU A 186 0.49 39.04 4.44
C GLU A 186 1.27 38.73 5.72
N LEU A 187 2.39 38.01 5.63
CA LEU A 187 3.24 37.68 6.78
C LEU A 187 4.13 38.86 7.21
N GLN A 188 4.23 39.95 6.41
CA GLN A 188 4.98 41.14 6.73
C GLN A 188 4.17 42.20 7.53
N ASN A 189 2.83 42.02 7.57
CA ASN A 189 1.92 42.91 8.30
C ASN A 189 1.61 42.33 9.68
#